data_677370db45dc60ed255bcebac2ea3dbf
#
_entry.id   677370db45dc60ed255bcebac2ea3dbf
#
_cell.length_a   1.000
_cell.length_b   1.000
_cell.length_c   1.000
_cell.angle_alpha   90.00
_cell.angle_beta   90.00
_cell.angle_gamma   90.00
#
_symmetry.space_group_name_H-M   'P 1'
#
loop_
_entity.id
_entity.type
_entity.pdbx_description
1 polymer ?
#
loop_
_entity_poly.entity_id
_entity_poly.type
_entity_poly.pdbx_seq_one_letter_code
_entity_poly.pdbx_strand_id
1 'polypeptide(L)' 'MNNTDLLVADKLFRMQLAEVRKSKKMTQKELSKISGLSESCISNIESGEQSSPTLRSIIRYATALGIDIYINIGGKDK' A
#
# COMPACT_ATOMS: atom_id res chain seq x y z
N MET A 1 5.35 9.46 18.42
CA MET A 1 6.12 8.81 17.34
C MET A 1 7.03 9.85 16.72
N ASN A 2 8.33 9.56 16.66
CA ASN A 2 9.26 10.50 16.03
C ASN A 2 9.39 10.18 14.55
N ASN A 3 10.18 10.96 13.83
CA ASN A 3 10.32 10.79 12.38
C ASN A 3 10.87 9.42 12.01
N THR A 4 11.82 8.91 12.80
CA THR A 4 12.40 7.61 12.51
C THR A 4 11.36 6.51 12.65
N ASP A 5 10.55 6.56 13.72
CA ASP A 5 9.51 5.56 13.92
C ASP A 5 8.48 5.62 12.82
N LEU A 6 8.15 6.83 12.36
CA LEU A 6 7.19 6.99 11.29
C LEU A 6 7.70 6.38 9.99
N LEU A 7 8.98 6.59 9.68
CA LEU A 7 9.56 6.03 8.46
C LEU A 7 9.60 4.51 8.50
N VAL A 8 9.92 3.96 9.67
CA VAL A 8 9.94 2.51 9.82
C VAL A 8 8.54 1.94 9.66
N ALA A 9 7.55 2.58 10.28
CA ALA A 9 6.18 2.10 10.17
C ALA A 9 5.68 2.16 8.74
N ASP A 10 6.02 3.22 8.02
CA ASP A 10 5.65 3.36 6.62
C ASP A 10 6.24 2.22 5.79
N LYS A 11 7.52 1.97 5.96
CA LYS A 11 8.19 0.93 5.19
C LYS A 11 7.59 -0.45 5.49
N LEU A 12 7.36 -0.75 6.77
CA LEU A 12 6.82 -2.04 7.14
C LEU A 12 5.42 -2.24 6.59
N PHE A 13 4.59 -1.20 6.65
CA PHE A 13 3.24 -1.28 6.10
C PHE A 13 3.27 -1.59 4.61
N ARG A 14 4.13 -0.89 3.88
CA ARG A 14 4.22 -1.07 2.43
C ARG A 14 4.75 -2.45 2.08
N MET A 15 5.69 -2.96 2.88
CA MET A 15 6.19 -4.32 2.67
C MET A 15 5.12 -5.36 2.94
N GLN A 16 4.25 -5.11 3.91
CA GLN A 16 3.15 -6.02 4.20
C GLN A 16 2.17 -6.10 3.03
N LEU A 17 1.96 -4.98 2.35
CA LEU A 17 1.10 -4.99 1.17
C LEU A 17 1.67 -5.94 0.12
N ALA A 18 2.98 -5.91 -0.07
CA ALA A 18 3.63 -6.79 -1.03
C ALA A 18 3.44 -8.27 -0.63
N GLU A 19 3.52 -8.54 0.69
CA GLU A 19 3.35 -9.91 1.14
C GLU A 19 1.93 -10.41 0.89
N VAL A 20 0.94 -9.56 1.06
CA VAL A 20 -0.44 -9.94 0.76
C VAL A 20 -0.59 -10.26 -0.72
N ARG A 21 -0.02 -9.40 -1.60
CA ARG A 21 -0.08 -9.65 -3.03
C ARG A 21 0.53 -11.01 -3.36
N LYS A 22 1.72 -11.27 -2.80
CA LYS A 22 2.42 -12.53 -3.07
C LYS A 22 1.64 -13.73 -2.54
N SER A 23 0.99 -13.59 -1.40
CA SER A 23 0.21 -14.66 -0.83
C SER A 23 -0.97 -15.03 -1.72
N LYS A 24 -1.43 -14.10 -2.52
CA LYS A 24 -2.50 -14.34 -3.49
C LYS A 24 -1.95 -14.80 -4.83
N LYS A 25 -0.65 -15.03 -4.92
CA LYS A 25 0.02 -15.50 -6.13
C LYS A 25 -0.20 -14.58 -7.31
N MET A 26 -0.24 -13.28 -7.03
CA MET A 26 -0.48 -12.26 -8.04
C MET A 26 0.83 -11.54 -8.35
N THR A 27 1.14 -11.38 -9.63
CA THR A 27 2.34 -10.64 -10.03
C THR A 27 2.06 -9.14 -9.97
N GLN A 28 3.14 -8.35 -9.97
CA GLN A 28 2.99 -6.89 -10.05
C GLN A 28 2.28 -6.49 -11.34
N LYS A 29 2.55 -7.21 -12.41
CA LYS A 29 1.91 -6.91 -13.69
C LYS A 29 0.40 -7.14 -13.61
N GLU A 30 0.00 -8.24 -12.99
CA GLU A 30 -1.42 -8.53 -12.82
C GLU A 30 -2.09 -7.48 -11.94
N LEU A 31 -1.42 -7.11 -10.85
CA LEU A 31 -1.96 -6.08 -9.97
C LEU A 31 -2.08 -4.74 -10.69
N SER A 32 -1.10 -4.44 -11.54
CA SER A 32 -1.15 -3.21 -12.33
C SER A 32 -2.43 -3.16 -13.18
N LYS A 33 -2.76 -4.27 -13.79
CA LYS A 33 -3.93 -4.31 -14.67
C LYS A 33 -5.24 -4.05 -13.93
N ILE A 34 -5.39 -4.60 -12.74
CA ILE A 34 -6.66 -4.48 -12.03
C ILE A 34 -6.73 -3.25 -11.13
N SER A 35 -5.59 -2.70 -10.74
CA SER A 35 -5.58 -1.55 -9.84
C SER A 35 -5.57 -0.21 -10.57
N GLY A 36 -5.15 -0.22 -11.82
CA GLY A 36 -4.95 1.02 -12.54
C GLY A 36 -3.65 1.72 -12.21
N LEU A 37 -2.80 1.08 -11.43
CA LEU A 37 -1.49 1.62 -11.08
C LEU A 37 -0.45 1.09 -12.06
N SER A 38 0.59 1.89 -12.35
CA SER A 38 1.68 1.40 -13.16
C SER A 38 2.51 0.41 -12.35
N GLU A 39 3.24 -0.47 -13.05
CA GLU A 39 4.13 -1.40 -12.36
C GLU A 39 5.19 -0.65 -11.58
N SER A 40 5.64 0.48 -12.12
CA SER A 40 6.61 1.31 -11.44
C SER A 40 6.06 1.83 -10.10
N CYS A 41 4.80 2.26 -10.10
CA CYS A 41 4.15 2.72 -8.89
C CYS A 41 4.05 1.59 -7.86
N ILE A 42 3.66 0.41 -8.32
CA ILE A 42 3.55 -0.75 -7.44
C ILE A 42 4.91 -1.11 -6.85
N SER A 43 5.93 -1.10 -7.68
CA SER A 43 7.28 -1.40 -7.22
C SER A 43 7.73 -0.39 -6.17
N ASN A 44 7.41 0.89 -6.38
CA ASN A 44 7.76 1.91 -5.41
C ASN A 44 7.03 1.68 -4.07
N ILE A 45 5.76 1.35 -4.14
CA ILE A 45 5.00 1.07 -2.91
C ILE A 45 5.64 -0.08 -2.15
N GLU A 46 5.99 -1.15 -2.84
CA GLU A 46 6.46 -2.37 -2.19
C GLU A 46 7.88 -2.25 -1.66
N SER A 47 8.70 -1.43 -2.30
CA SER A 47 10.09 -1.30 -1.85
C SER A 47 10.21 -0.50 -0.57
N GLY A 48 9.31 0.45 -0.37
CA GLY A 48 9.36 1.30 0.81
C GLY A 48 10.56 2.22 0.85
N GLU A 49 11.27 2.40 -0.25
CA GLU A 49 12.53 3.13 -0.22
C GLU A 49 12.55 4.45 -0.95
N GLN A 50 11.65 4.64 -1.90
CA GLN A 50 11.64 5.88 -2.65
C GLN A 50 10.61 6.83 -2.11
N SER A 51 10.20 7.79 -2.93
CA SER A 51 9.23 8.78 -2.48
C SER A 51 7.96 8.10 -1.95
N SER A 52 7.30 8.79 -1.04
CA SER A 52 6.07 8.28 -0.47
C SER A 52 4.98 8.23 -1.53
N PRO A 53 4.26 7.12 -1.63
CA PRO A 53 3.13 7.06 -2.54
C PRO A 53 1.99 7.91 -1.99
N THR A 54 1.07 8.28 -2.87
CA THR A 54 -0.10 9.02 -2.42
C THR A 54 -1.07 8.06 -1.73
N LEU A 55 -1.91 8.62 -0.89
CA LEU A 55 -2.94 7.81 -0.24
C LEU A 55 -3.83 7.15 -1.27
N ARG A 56 -4.14 7.86 -2.35
CA ARG A 56 -4.96 7.29 -3.42
C ARG A 56 -4.32 6.03 -4.01
N SER A 57 -3.01 6.07 -4.24
CA SER A 57 -2.32 4.90 -4.78
C SER A 57 -2.39 3.72 -3.81
N ILE A 58 -2.21 3.99 -2.53
CA ILE A 58 -2.29 2.95 -1.52
C ILE A 58 -3.69 2.33 -1.49
N ILE A 59 -4.71 3.16 -1.57
CA ILE A 59 -6.09 2.67 -1.57
C ILE A 59 -6.36 1.83 -2.81
N ARG A 60 -5.90 2.27 -3.99
CA ARG A 60 -6.08 1.48 -5.20
C ARG A 60 -5.41 0.12 -5.10
N TYR A 61 -4.19 0.11 -4.55
CA TYR A 61 -3.45 -1.12 -4.36
C TYR A 61 -4.24 -2.09 -3.47
N ALA A 62 -4.66 -1.60 -2.31
CA ALA A 62 -5.36 -2.43 -1.34
C ALA A 62 -6.71 -2.90 -1.88
N THR A 63 -7.44 -2.02 -2.51
CA THR A 63 -8.75 -2.36 -3.04
C THR A 63 -8.65 -3.45 -4.10
N ALA A 64 -7.62 -3.39 -4.94
CA ALA A 64 -7.42 -4.40 -5.98
C ALA A 64 -7.12 -5.77 -5.38
N LEU A 65 -6.58 -5.80 -4.17
CA LEU A 65 -6.30 -7.05 -3.47
C LEU A 65 -7.46 -7.52 -2.59
N GLY A 66 -8.54 -6.75 -2.56
CA GLY A 66 -9.69 -7.11 -1.74
C GLY A 66 -9.52 -6.71 -0.28
N ILE A 67 -8.59 -5.81 0.00
CA ILE A 67 -8.36 -5.33 1.36
C ILE A 67 -9.20 -4.08 1.58
N ASP A 68 -10.00 -4.08 2.63
CA ASP A 68 -10.76 -2.90 3.01
C ASP A 68 -9.89 -2.02 3.90
N ILE A 69 -9.78 -0.76 3.53
CA ILE A 69 -9.06 0.20 4.35
C ILE A 69 -10.08 1.14 4.96
N TYR A 70 -10.07 1.20 6.28
CA TYR A 70 -10.93 2.12 7.01
C TYR A 70 -10.13 3.29 7.52
N ILE A 71 -10.67 4.47 7.34
CA ILE A 71 -10.07 5.67 7.87
C ILE A 71 -11.02 6.24 8.89
N ASN A 72 -10.57 6.27 10.13
CA ASN A 72 -11.39 6.75 11.23
C ASN A 72 -10.90 8.12 11.63
N ILE A 73 -11.45 9.13 10.97
CA ILE A 73 -11.01 10.49 11.15
C ILE A 73 -11.65 11.09 12.38
N GLY A 74 -10.82 11.68 13.21
CA GLY A 74 -11.31 12.36 14.39
C GLY A 74 -11.63 11.44 15.54
N GLY A 75 -11.42 10.16 15.38
CA GLY A 75 -11.69 9.21 16.43
C GLY A 75 -13.15 9.12 16.80
N LYS A 76 -14.06 9.53 15.87
CA LYS A 76 -15.45 9.50 16.16
C LYS A 76 -16.11 8.34 15.62
N ASP A 77 -16.97 7.93 16.32
CA ASP A 77 -17.74 6.97 15.79
C ASP A 77 -19.10 7.27 15.99
N LYS A 78 -19.37 7.51 15.91
CA LYS A 78 -20.40 7.78 16.07
C LYS A 78 -20.98 7.33 16.18
#